data_8aba82ba3e64dfdace6aaafe94d974a6
#
_entry.id   8aba82ba3e64dfdace6aaafe94d974a6
#
_cell.length_a   1.000
_cell.length_b   1.000
_cell.length_c   1.000
_cell.angle_alpha   90.00
_cell.angle_beta   90.00
_cell.angle_gamma   90.00
#
_symmetry.space_group_name_H-M   'P 1'
#
loop_
_entity.id
_entity.type
_entity.pdbx_description
1 polymer ?
#
loop_
_entity_poly.entity_id
_entity_poly.type
_entity_poly.pdbx_seq_one_letter_code
_entity_poly.pdbx_strand_id
1 'polypeptide(L)'
;ATGLRLLAAFRDAGAAEFEADTLQSAEALLDLYGEDIRARAYVTSDPLRGEMMLRPDFTVPVVQAHMANGADPARYCYLGEVFRKQDHPGSARVAEYFQAGYEVFDRTDPEAADAEVFALFARLLAPLGLRAAIGDIGLLMDAVRGLDTLAARKSALLRHIWRPARFQALLAHYAAPTPLSAARAALLSGAPPPKTQWVGLRSPAEMTARVAVLREDAEAAPVAAAEVARLAALFAVRAPAPQALA
;
A
#
# COMPACT_ATOMS: atom_id res chain seq x y z
N ALA A 1 10.94 16.86 -24.55
CA ALA A 1 12.20 17.55 -24.12
C ALA A 1 12.53 17.29 -22.64
N THR A 2 11.63 17.48 -21.70
CA THR A 2 11.91 17.33 -20.25
C THR A 2 12.19 15.88 -19.86
N GLY A 3 11.39 14.91 -20.31
CA GLY A 3 11.60 13.49 -20.01
C GLY A 3 12.97 12.96 -20.46
N LEU A 4 13.41 13.33 -21.67
CA LEU A 4 14.71 12.92 -22.17
C LEU A 4 15.89 13.53 -21.37
N ARG A 5 15.72 14.75 -20.83
CA ARG A 5 16.74 15.34 -19.94
C ARG A 5 16.82 14.60 -18.60
N LEU A 6 15.67 14.20 -18.05
CA LEU A 6 15.63 13.37 -16.84
C LEU A 6 16.27 12.02 -17.08
N LEU A 7 15.92 11.35 -18.17
CA LEU A 7 16.51 10.05 -18.53
C LEU A 7 18.03 10.12 -18.67
N ALA A 8 18.55 11.17 -19.35
CA ALA A 8 19.98 11.39 -19.47
C ALA A 8 20.66 11.57 -18.10
N ALA A 9 20.06 12.40 -17.22
CA ALA A 9 20.58 12.61 -15.87
C ALA A 9 20.55 11.35 -15.00
N PHE A 10 19.58 10.48 -15.19
CA PHE A 10 19.52 9.17 -14.51
C PHE A 10 20.61 8.22 -15.00
N ARG A 11 20.89 8.20 -16.32
CA ARG A 11 22.01 7.44 -16.87
C ARG A 11 23.35 7.98 -16.36
N ASP A 12 23.52 9.29 -16.30
CA ASP A 12 24.72 9.93 -15.76
C ASP A 12 24.92 9.59 -14.26
N ALA A 13 23.84 9.31 -13.54
CA ALA A 13 23.86 8.81 -12.16
C ALA A 13 24.10 7.28 -12.07
N GLY A 14 24.43 6.62 -13.18
CA GLY A 14 24.83 5.20 -13.21
C GLY A 14 23.68 4.21 -13.41
N ALA A 15 22.46 4.66 -13.77
CA ALA A 15 21.37 3.75 -14.02
C ALA A 15 21.39 3.13 -15.41
N ALA A 16 21.13 1.83 -15.49
CA ALA A 16 20.84 1.14 -16.74
C ALA A 16 19.42 1.48 -17.22
N GLU A 17 19.27 1.79 -18.51
CA GLU A 17 17.94 2.04 -19.07
C GLU A 17 17.16 0.73 -19.16
N PHE A 18 15.91 0.80 -18.73
CA PHE A 18 14.97 -0.30 -18.71
C PHE A 18 13.76 0.00 -19.59
N GLU A 19 13.45 -0.92 -20.48
CA GLU A 19 12.25 -0.91 -21.29
C GLU A 19 11.28 -1.98 -20.79
N ALA A 20 10.01 -1.64 -20.69
CA ALA A 20 8.95 -2.56 -20.31
C ALA A 20 7.87 -2.61 -21.40
N ASP A 21 7.29 -3.79 -21.55
CA ASP A 21 6.13 -3.94 -22.41
C ASP A 21 4.96 -3.06 -21.94
N THR A 22 4.21 -2.50 -22.89
CA THR A 22 3.00 -1.73 -22.56
C THR A 22 1.90 -2.63 -21.99
N LEU A 23 1.80 -3.88 -22.51
CA LEU A 23 0.88 -4.89 -22.02
C LEU A 23 1.56 -5.78 -20.99
N GLN A 24 1.06 -5.77 -19.78
CA GLN A 24 1.54 -6.55 -18.64
C GLN A 24 0.56 -7.67 -18.30
N SER A 25 1.04 -8.79 -17.77
CA SER A 25 0.16 -9.84 -17.23
C SER A 25 -0.70 -9.29 -16.10
N ALA A 26 -2.01 -9.49 -16.18
CA ALA A 26 -2.92 -9.11 -15.11
C ALA A 26 -2.62 -9.86 -13.81
N GLU A 27 -2.27 -11.16 -13.90
CA GLU A 27 -1.90 -11.98 -12.74
C GLU A 27 -0.71 -11.39 -11.99
N ALA A 28 0.36 -11.03 -12.68
CA ALA A 28 1.55 -10.44 -12.07
C ALA A 28 1.27 -9.11 -11.36
N LEU A 29 0.41 -8.27 -11.93
CA LEU A 29 0.00 -7.01 -11.30
C LEU A 29 -0.93 -7.23 -10.10
N LEU A 30 -1.83 -8.21 -10.18
CA LEU A 30 -2.74 -8.57 -9.09
C LEU A 30 -2.00 -9.17 -7.89
N ASP A 31 -1.00 -10.00 -8.12
CA ASP A 31 -0.19 -10.60 -7.05
C ASP A 31 0.55 -9.55 -6.23
N LEU A 32 1.03 -8.48 -6.86
CA LEU A 32 1.81 -7.44 -6.19
C LEU A 32 0.95 -6.29 -5.66
N TYR A 33 -0.08 -5.85 -6.40
CA TYR A 33 -0.92 -4.72 -6.00
C TYR A 33 -2.27 -5.13 -5.39
N GLY A 34 -2.65 -6.42 -5.49
CA GLY A 34 -3.96 -6.91 -5.11
C GLY A 34 -5.09 -6.43 -6.04
N GLU A 35 -6.33 -6.78 -5.73
CA GLU A 35 -7.50 -6.46 -6.55
C GLU A 35 -7.74 -4.95 -6.77
N ASP A 36 -7.18 -4.10 -5.94
CA ASP A 36 -7.32 -2.64 -6.06
C ASP A 36 -6.74 -2.09 -7.38
N ILE A 37 -5.81 -2.82 -8.01
CA ILE A 37 -5.24 -2.42 -9.29
C ILE A 37 -6.28 -2.42 -10.42
N ARG A 38 -7.28 -3.31 -10.38
CA ARG A 38 -8.37 -3.38 -11.38
C ARG A 38 -9.17 -2.09 -11.48
N ALA A 39 -9.31 -1.37 -10.38
CA ALA A 39 -10.00 -0.07 -10.39
C ALA A 39 -9.19 1.00 -11.13
N ARG A 40 -7.85 0.88 -11.18
CA ARG A 40 -6.94 1.90 -11.71
C ARG A 40 -6.31 1.53 -13.05
N ALA A 41 -6.28 0.25 -13.44
CA ALA A 41 -5.66 -0.20 -14.67
C ALA A 41 -6.69 -0.42 -15.78
N TYR A 42 -6.30 -0.18 -17.03
CA TYR A 42 -7.05 -0.60 -18.22
C TYR A 42 -6.79 -2.06 -18.45
N VAL A 43 -7.86 -2.85 -18.51
CA VAL A 43 -7.82 -4.30 -18.71
C VAL A 43 -8.16 -4.63 -20.17
N THR A 44 -7.45 -5.58 -20.73
CA THR A 44 -7.70 -6.15 -22.05
C THR A 44 -7.50 -7.67 -22.02
N SER A 45 -7.71 -8.37 -23.12
CA SER A 45 -7.44 -9.80 -23.22
C SER A 45 -6.59 -10.10 -24.45
N ASP A 46 -5.65 -11.01 -24.28
CA ASP A 46 -4.82 -11.56 -25.34
C ASP A 46 -5.18 -13.05 -25.50
N PRO A 47 -5.47 -13.54 -26.72
CA PRO A 47 -5.90 -14.93 -26.93
C PRO A 47 -4.88 -15.98 -26.47
N LEU A 48 -3.60 -15.63 -26.41
CA LEU A 48 -2.51 -16.54 -26.04
C LEU A 48 -2.04 -16.34 -24.60
N ARG A 49 -2.11 -15.10 -24.08
CA ARG A 49 -1.57 -14.72 -22.76
C ARG A 49 -2.64 -14.50 -21.70
N GLY A 50 -3.93 -14.56 -22.09
CA GLY A 50 -5.04 -14.36 -21.15
C GLY A 50 -5.33 -12.90 -20.86
N GLU A 51 -5.72 -12.59 -19.62
CA GLU A 51 -6.03 -11.23 -19.19
C GLU A 51 -4.77 -10.41 -19.06
N MET A 52 -4.77 -9.23 -19.65
CA MET A 52 -3.66 -8.29 -19.69
C MET A 52 -4.12 -6.93 -19.18
N MET A 53 -3.17 -6.12 -18.72
CA MET A 53 -3.40 -4.73 -18.33
C MET A 53 -2.40 -3.81 -19.04
N LEU A 54 -2.86 -2.62 -19.44
CA LEU A 54 -1.93 -1.55 -19.79
C LEU A 54 -1.14 -1.16 -18.54
N ARG A 55 0.19 -1.05 -18.67
CA ARG A 55 1.07 -0.76 -17.51
C ARG A 55 0.65 0.51 -16.79
N PRO A 56 0.34 0.44 -15.49
CA PRO A 56 -0.01 1.62 -14.68
C PRO A 56 1.23 2.39 -14.19
N ASP A 57 2.38 1.73 -14.22
CA ASP A 57 3.72 2.25 -13.90
C ASP A 57 4.81 1.27 -14.36
N PHE A 58 6.07 1.58 -14.06
CA PHE A 58 7.22 0.76 -14.41
C PHE A 58 7.75 -0.08 -13.23
N THR A 59 7.34 0.20 -12.00
CA THR A 59 7.94 -0.42 -10.81
C THR A 59 7.84 -1.95 -10.83
N VAL A 60 6.65 -2.51 -11.14
CA VAL A 60 6.48 -3.97 -11.18
C VAL A 60 7.35 -4.62 -12.26
N PRO A 61 7.34 -4.16 -13.52
CA PRO A 61 8.25 -4.69 -14.54
C PRO A 61 9.73 -4.61 -14.16
N VAL A 62 10.17 -3.50 -13.57
CA VAL A 62 11.56 -3.34 -13.11
C VAL A 62 11.88 -4.33 -12.00
N VAL A 63 11.02 -4.47 -10.98
CA VAL A 63 11.19 -5.44 -9.90
C VAL A 63 11.27 -6.86 -10.43
N GLN A 64 10.40 -7.25 -11.36
CA GLN A 64 10.41 -8.59 -11.95
C GLN A 64 11.71 -8.86 -12.71
N ALA A 65 12.16 -7.92 -13.53
CA ALA A 65 13.43 -8.03 -14.25
C ALA A 65 14.63 -8.12 -13.30
N HIS A 66 14.64 -7.29 -12.26
CA HIS A 66 15.68 -7.32 -11.24
C HIS A 66 15.72 -8.66 -10.51
N MET A 67 14.56 -9.17 -10.06
CA MET A 67 14.46 -10.46 -9.37
C MET A 67 14.90 -11.64 -10.24
N ALA A 68 14.71 -11.56 -11.56
CA ALA A 68 15.18 -12.59 -12.50
C ALA A 68 16.70 -12.59 -12.68
N ASN A 69 17.35 -11.44 -12.62
CA ASN A 69 18.78 -11.27 -12.95
C ASN A 69 19.68 -11.04 -11.73
N GLY A 70 19.13 -10.66 -10.59
CA GLY A 70 19.78 -10.71 -9.28
C GLY A 70 21.00 -9.81 -9.04
N ALA A 71 21.27 -8.79 -9.86
CA ALA A 71 22.36 -7.87 -9.61
C ALA A 71 22.12 -7.03 -8.34
N ASP A 72 23.13 -6.90 -7.45
CA ASP A 72 23.04 -6.12 -6.22
C ASP A 72 24.43 -5.51 -5.91
N PRO A 73 24.58 -4.19 -5.88
CA PRO A 73 23.54 -3.19 -6.13
C PRO A 73 23.21 -3.02 -7.62
N ALA A 74 21.98 -2.56 -7.90
CA ALA A 74 21.54 -2.23 -9.25
C ALA A 74 20.77 -0.90 -9.27
N ARG A 75 20.91 -0.19 -10.40
CA ARG A 75 20.19 1.06 -10.66
C ARG A 75 19.54 0.99 -12.02
N TYR A 76 18.27 1.32 -12.08
CA TYR A 76 17.48 1.32 -13.31
C TYR A 76 16.86 2.70 -13.54
N CYS A 77 16.74 3.07 -14.81
CA CYS A 77 15.98 4.25 -15.19
C CYS A 77 15.08 3.94 -16.38
N TYR A 78 14.03 4.70 -16.50
CA TYR A 78 13.06 4.52 -17.58
C TYR A 78 12.37 5.83 -17.95
N LEU A 79 11.84 5.85 -19.18
CA LEU A 79 10.94 6.91 -19.67
C LEU A 79 9.92 6.25 -20.60
N GLY A 80 8.64 6.33 -20.28
CA GLY A 80 7.61 5.78 -21.15
C GLY A 80 6.21 6.16 -20.71
N GLU A 81 5.24 5.81 -21.53
CA GLU A 81 3.83 6.05 -21.25
C GLU A 81 3.31 5.10 -20.19
N VAL A 82 2.46 5.62 -19.32
CA VAL A 82 1.69 4.86 -18.33
C VAL A 82 0.22 5.21 -18.44
N PHE A 83 -0.64 4.28 -18.05
CA PHE A 83 -2.07 4.32 -18.28
C PHE A 83 -2.83 4.10 -16.97
N ARG A 84 -3.57 5.11 -16.49
CA ARG A 84 -4.33 5.03 -15.24
C ARG A 84 -5.76 5.49 -15.43
N LYS A 85 -6.72 4.61 -15.14
CA LYS A 85 -8.14 4.99 -15.11
C LYS A 85 -8.35 6.13 -14.12
N GLN A 86 -9.28 7.00 -14.46
CA GLN A 86 -9.75 8.06 -13.58
C GLN A 86 -11.03 7.61 -12.89
N ASP A 87 -11.09 7.73 -11.56
CA ASP A 87 -12.21 7.23 -10.76
C ASP A 87 -13.42 8.19 -10.78
N HIS A 88 -13.21 9.44 -11.20
CA HIS A 88 -14.27 10.45 -11.18
C HIS A 88 -14.33 11.26 -12.48
N PRO A 89 -15.54 11.48 -13.02
CA PRO A 89 -15.74 12.43 -14.13
C PRO A 89 -15.28 13.83 -13.70
N GLY A 90 -14.46 14.48 -14.50
CA GLY A 90 -13.95 15.82 -14.21
C GLY A 90 -12.63 15.85 -13.44
N SER A 91 -11.97 14.71 -13.24
CA SER A 91 -10.60 14.70 -12.77
C SER A 91 -9.71 15.51 -13.72
N ALA A 92 -8.94 16.47 -13.17
CA ALA A 92 -7.93 17.21 -13.92
C ALA A 92 -6.71 16.34 -14.31
N ARG A 93 -6.66 15.09 -13.85
CA ARG A 93 -5.59 14.15 -14.16
C ARG A 93 -5.84 13.49 -15.51
N VAL A 94 -4.79 13.43 -16.32
CA VAL A 94 -4.84 12.69 -17.60
C VAL A 94 -4.72 11.19 -17.34
N ALA A 95 -5.39 10.40 -18.20
CA ALA A 95 -5.35 8.93 -18.10
C ALA A 95 -4.06 8.34 -18.67
N GLU A 96 -3.41 9.04 -19.58
CA GLU A 96 -2.19 8.66 -20.28
C GLU A 96 -1.15 9.76 -20.10
N TYR A 97 0.05 9.42 -19.65
CA TYR A 97 1.14 10.39 -19.49
C TYR A 97 2.49 9.69 -19.46
N PHE A 98 3.55 10.44 -19.77
CA PHE A 98 4.92 9.95 -19.65
C PHE A 98 5.35 9.94 -18.19
N GLN A 99 5.91 8.83 -17.77
CA GLN A 99 6.58 8.64 -16.50
C GLN A 99 8.07 8.45 -16.73
N ALA A 100 8.89 9.26 -16.07
CA ALA A 100 10.33 9.03 -15.93
C ALA A 100 10.61 8.54 -14.52
N GLY A 101 11.47 7.54 -14.36
CA GLY A 101 11.80 7.00 -13.06
C GLY A 101 13.26 6.57 -12.93
N TYR A 102 13.68 6.51 -11.68
CA TYR A 102 14.98 6.02 -11.25
C TYR A 102 14.76 5.12 -10.02
N GLU A 103 15.24 3.89 -10.09
CA GLU A 103 15.05 2.89 -9.04
C GLU A 103 16.39 2.31 -8.64
N VAL A 104 16.60 2.18 -7.33
CA VAL A 104 17.82 1.61 -6.72
C VAL A 104 17.43 0.33 -6.00
N PHE A 105 18.18 -0.71 -6.25
CA PHE A 105 18.16 -1.97 -5.49
C PHE A 105 19.52 -2.10 -4.82
N ASP A 106 19.55 -1.87 -3.53
CA ASP A 106 20.74 -1.99 -2.70
C ASP A 106 20.32 -2.48 -1.32
N ARG A 107 20.75 -3.68 -0.96
CA ARG A 107 20.47 -4.31 0.33
C ARG A 107 21.54 -4.04 1.38
N THR A 108 22.65 -3.41 0.99
CA THR A 108 23.80 -3.21 1.88
C THR A 108 23.59 -1.97 2.76
N ASP A 109 23.09 -0.88 2.17
CA ASP A 109 22.86 0.40 2.86
C ASP A 109 21.57 1.06 2.34
N PRO A 110 20.39 0.64 2.83
CA PRO A 110 19.11 1.18 2.39
C PRO A 110 18.97 2.68 2.65
N GLU A 111 19.54 3.19 3.75
CA GLU A 111 19.46 4.60 4.12
C GLU A 111 20.30 5.47 3.14
N ALA A 112 21.45 4.98 2.72
CA ALA A 112 22.24 5.66 1.69
C ALA A 112 21.53 5.64 0.34
N ALA A 113 20.88 4.54 -0.02
CA ALA A 113 20.08 4.43 -1.25
C ALA A 113 18.90 5.41 -1.25
N ASP A 114 18.15 5.53 -0.15
CA ASP A 114 17.08 6.51 0.00
C ASP A 114 17.62 7.96 -0.13
N ALA A 115 18.75 8.26 0.51
CA ALA A 115 19.39 9.57 0.43
C ALA A 115 19.88 9.89 -1.00
N GLU A 116 20.42 8.91 -1.71
CA GLU A 116 20.85 9.03 -3.13
C GLU A 116 19.66 9.42 -4.01
N VAL A 117 18.56 8.66 -3.93
CA VAL A 117 17.35 8.92 -4.71
C VAL A 117 16.78 10.30 -4.38
N PHE A 118 16.64 10.62 -3.10
CA PHE A 118 16.12 11.92 -2.68
C PHE A 118 16.98 13.09 -3.19
N ALA A 119 18.30 13.00 -3.04
CA ALA A 119 19.23 14.05 -3.48
C ALA A 119 19.21 14.22 -5.01
N LEU A 120 19.15 13.12 -5.76
CA LEU A 120 19.06 13.14 -7.23
C LEU A 120 17.79 13.87 -7.68
N PHE A 121 16.62 13.47 -7.16
CA PHE A 121 15.36 14.11 -7.53
C PHE A 121 15.27 15.56 -7.04
N ALA A 122 15.75 15.88 -5.84
CA ALA A 122 15.78 17.25 -5.32
C ALA A 122 16.58 18.17 -6.24
N ARG A 123 17.76 17.72 -6.71
CA ARG A 123 18.59 18.46 -7.66
C ARG A 123 17.92 18.66 -9.03
N LEU A 124 17.34 17.59 -9.58
CA LEU A 124 16.73 17.61 -10.91
C LEU A 124 15.45 18.44 -10.96
N LEU A 125 14.70 18.48 -9.87
CA LEU A 125 13.43 19.19 -9.75
C LEU A 125 13.58 20.60 -9.13
N ALA A 126 14.78 20.99 -8.68
CA ALA A 126 15.05 22.30 -8.10
C ALA A 126 14.54 23.49 -8.95
N PRO A 127 14.67 23.47 -10.31
CA PRO A 127 14.16 24.56 -11.15
C PRO A 127 12.64 24.77 -11.09
N LEU A 128 11.89 23.77 -10.57
CA LEU A 128 10.44 23.87 -10.44
C LEU A 128 10.00 24.54 -9.13
N GLY A 129 10.92 24.83 -8.20
CA GLY A 129 10.60 25.45 -6.92
C GLY A 129 9.68 24.61 -6.03
N LEU A 130 9.69 23.29 -6.17
CA LEU A 130 8.82 22.38 -5.43
C LEU A 130 9.27 22.27 -3.97
N ARG A 131 8.28 22.20 -3.07
CA ARG A 131 8.53 21.86 -1.68
C ARG A 131 8.57 20.34 -1.54
N ALA A 132 9.68 19.78 -1.06
CA ALA A 132 9.77 18.38 -0.71
C ALA A 132 8.98 18.09 0.57
N ALA A 133 8.30 16.95 0.59
CA ALA A 133 7.66 16.40 1.77
C ALA A 133 8.08 14.94 1.90
N ILE A 134 8.47 14.56 3.11
CA ILE A 134 8.84 13.19 3.46
C ILE A 134 7.91 12.66 4.53
N GLY A 135 7.80 11.36 4.66
CA GLY A 135 7.07 10.68 5.72
C GLY A 135 7.68 9.31 5.95
N ASP A 136 7.60 8.88 7.21
CA ASP A 136 8.03 7.55 7.62
C ASP A 136 6.82 6.75 8.10
N ILE A 137 6.44 5.74 7.31
CA ILE A 137 5.34 4.85 7.67
C ILE A 137 5.73 3.90 8.80
N GLY A 138 7.02 3.65 9.01
CA GLY A 138 7.55 2.82 10.09
C GLY A 138 7.12 3.35 11.46
N LEU A 139 7.18 4.67 11.66
CA LEU A 139 6.72 5.32 12.89
C LEU A 139 5.25 5.00 13.19
N LEU A 140 4.40 5.05 12.18
CA LEU A 140 2.99 4.70 12.35
C LEU A 140 2.79 3.21 12.61
N MET A 141 3.55 2.35 11.92
CA MET A 141 3.51 0.90 12.14
C MET A 141 3.91 0.55 13.57
N ASP A 142 4.95 1.18 14.09
CA ASP A 142 5.42 0.93 15.47
C ASP A 142 4.43 1.49 16.51
N ALA A 143 3.85 2.64 16.25
CA ALA A 143 2.77 3.16 17.08
C ALA A 143 1.57 2.22 17.14
N VAL A 144 1.18 1.60 16.02
CA VAL A 144 0.11 0.57 15.97
C VAL A 144 0.52 -0.71 16.70
N ARG A 145 1.76 -1.17 16.55
CA ARG A 145 2.29 -2.33 17.29
C ARG A 145 2.31 -2.10 18.79
N GLY A 146 2.57 -0.87 19.22
CA GLY A 146 2.60 -0.44 20.62
C GLY A 146 1.24 -0.27 21.29
N LEU A 147 0.10 -0.31 20.56
CA LEU A 147 -1.23 -0.20 21.15
C LEU A 147 -1.49 -1.32 22.17
N ASP A 148 -2.17 -0.99 23.26
CA ASP A 148 -2.66 -1.98 24.22
C ASP A 148 -4.01 -2.56 23.74
N THR A 149 -3.94 -3.54 22.86
CA THR A 149 -5.10 -4.21 22.29
C THR A 149 -4.72 -5.57 21.70
N LEU A 150 -5.72 -6.35 21.27
CA LEU A 150 -5.54 -7.68 20.68
C LEU A 150 -4.63 -7.65 19.44
N ALA A 151 -3.78 -8.68 19.31
CA ALA A 151 -2.93 -8.87 18.13
C ALA A 151 -3.73 -8.87 16.81
N ALA A 152 -4.94 -9.45 16.82
CA ALA A 152 -5.84 -9.46 15.67
C ALA A 152 -6.27 -8.05 15.24
N ARG A 153 -6.54 -7.14 16.20
CA ARG A 153 -6.88 -5.74 15.95
C ARG A 153 -5.67 -4.98 15.39
N LYS A 154 -4.48 -5.17 15.96
CA LYS A 154 -3.22 -4.60 15.44
C LYS A 154 -2.99 -5.04 13.99
N SER A 155 -3.12 -6.33 13.71
CA SER A 155 -2.95 -6.89 12.36
C SER A 155 -3.97 -6.32 11.37
N ALA A 156 -5.21 -6.10 11.80
CA ALA A 156 -6.23 -5.46 10.95
C ALA A 156 -5.91 -4.00 10.65
N LEU A 157 -5.43 -3.23 11.64
CA LEU A 157 -4.99 -1.84 11.45
C LEU A 157 -3.79 -1.77 10.50
N LEU A 158 -2.76 -2.60 10.71
CA LEU A 158 -1.57 -2.65 9.86
C LEU A 158 -1.90 -3.01 8.41
N ARG A 159 -2.85 -3.93 8.18
CA ARG A 159 -3.31 -4.28 6.83
C ARG A 159 -3.92 -3.11 6.08
N HIS A 160 -4.51 -2.16 6.79
CA HIS A 160 -5.17 -1.00 6.20
C HIS A 160 -4.40 0.32 6.40
N ILE A 161 -3.14 0.25 6.81
CA ILE A 161 -2.32 1.42 7.11
C ILE A 161 -2.17 2.37 5.91
N TRP A 162 -2.17 1.82 4.69
CA TRP A 162 -2.10 2.56 3.43
C TRP A 162 -3.45 3.12 2.94
N ARG A 163 -4.54 2.88 3.71
CA ARG A 163 -5.91 3.31 3.40
C ARG A 163 -6.45 4.16 4.53
N PRO A 164 -6.10 5.47 4.60
CA PRO A 164 -6.36 6.31 5.78
C PRO A 164 -7.81 6.29 6.26
N ALA A 165 -8.79 6.37 5.34
CA ALA A 165 -10.20 6.34 5.71
C ALA A 165 -10.61 5.00 6.35
N ARG A 166 -10.11 3.86 5.82
CA ARG A 166 -10.40 2.54 6.37
C ARG A 166 -9.69 2.31 7.71
N PHE A 167 -8.44 2.76 7.81
CA PHE A 167 -7.67 2.72 9.06
C PHE A 167 -8.40 3.49 10.17
N GLN A 168 -8.79 4.74 9.90
CA GLN A 168 -9.52 5.56 10.86
C GLN A 168 -10.87 4.95 11.26
N ALA A 169 -11.62 4.39 10.31
CA ALA A 169 -12.89 3.72 10.60
C ALA A 169 -12.70 2.49 11.50
N LEU A 170 -11.65 1.69 11.28
CA LEU A 170 -11.31 0.55 12.13
C LEU A 170 -10.85 1.00 13.53
N LEU A 171 -10.01 2.02 13.62
CA LEU A 171 -9.54 2.55 14.89
C LEU A 171 -10.72 3.09 15.72
N ALA A 172 -11.62 3.85 15.09
CA ALA A 172 -12.85 4.33 15.74
C ALA A 172 -13.74 3.19 16.21
N HIS A 173 -13.88 2.13 15.42
CA HIS A 173 -14.64 0.94 15.80
C HIS A 173 -14.03 0.23 17.01
N TYR A 174 -12.71 0.13 17.10
CA TYR A 174 -12.04 -0.50 18.24
C TYR A 174 -11.99 0.40 19.49
N ALA A 175 -12.10 1.71 19.33
CA ALA A 175 -12.16 2.67 20.44
C ALA A 175 -13.56 2.84 21.02
N ALA A 176 -14.62 2.64 20.22
CA ALA A 176 -16.00 2.76 20.65
C ALA A 176 -16.78 1.52 20.17
N PRO A 177 -16.99 0.53 21.04
CA PRO A 177 -17.70 -0.69 20.68
C PRO A 177 -19.12 -0.37 20.23
N THR A 178 -19.44 -0.82 19.02
CA THR A 178 -20.81 -0.71 18.49
C THR A 178 -21.71 -1.72 19.18
N PRO A 179 -22.93 -1.34 19.59
CA PRO A 179 -23.89 -2.27 20.16
C PRO A 179 -24.12 -3.48 19.24
N LEU A 180 -23.98 -4.67 19.79
CA LEU A 180 -24.19 -5.90 19.04
C LEU A 180 -25.68 -6.09 18.76
N SER A 181 -26.05 -6.57 17.57
CA SER A 181 -27.40 -7.05 17.33
C SER A 181 -27.72 -8.23 18.27
N ALA A 182 -28.98 -8.41 18.63
CA ALA A 182 -29.40 -9.48 19.54
C ALA A 182 -28.96 -10.87 19.04
N ALA A 183 -29.05 -11.12 17.73
CA ALA A 183 -28.60 -12.39 17.12
C ALA A 183 -27.08 -12.60 17.27
N ARG A 184 -26.27 -11.54 17.08
CA ARG A 184 -24.82 -11.60 17.25
C ARG A 184 -24.43 -11.77 18.72
N ALA A 185 -25.10 -11.06 19.63
CA ALA A 185 -24.88 -11.22 21.06
C ALA A 185 -25.21 -12.65 21.54
N ALA A 186 -26.32 -13.23 21.10
CA ALA A 186 -26.70 -14.61 21.38
C ALA A 186 -25.64 -15.61 20.86
N LEU A 187 -25.15 -15.44 19.62
CA LEU A 187 -24.11 -16.29 19.05
C LEU A 187 -22.81 -16.20 19.86
N LEU A 188 -22.39 -15.02 20.26
CA LEU A 188 -21.19 -14.80 21.04
C LEU A 188 -21.32 -15.28 22.49
N SER A 189 -22.51 -15.30 23.07
CA SER A 189 -22.78 -15.86 24.39
C SER A 189 -22.85 -17.38 24.43
N GLY A 190 -22.65 -18.06 23.30
CA GLY A 190 -22.61 -19.52 23.19
C GLY A 190 -23.93 -20.17 22.83
N ALA A 191 -24.95 -19.41 22.40
CA ALA A 191 -26.13 -20.00 21.83
C ALA A 191 -25.76 -20.90 20.64
N PRO A 192 -26.38 -22.08 20.51
CA PRO A 192 -26.10 -22.95 19.39
C PRO A 192 -26.42 -22.22 18.07
N PRO A 193 -25.60 -22.38 17.04
CA PRO A 193 -25.89 -21.80 15.74
C PRO A 193 -27.23 -22.36 15.22
N PRO A 194 -27.98 -21.57 14.44
CA PRO A 194 -29.24 -22.03 13.87
C PRO A 194 -29.01 -23.36 13.13
N LYS A 195 -29.96 -24.31 13.27
CA LYS A 195 -29.94 -25.61 12.59
C LYS A 195 -30.19 -25.39 11.09
N THR A 196 -29.20 -24.83 10.41
CA THR A 196 -29.21 -24.64 8.97
C THR A 196 -28.19 -25.58 8.34
N GLN A 197 -28.50 -26.07 7.15
CA GLN A 197 -27.52 -26.81 6.37
C GLN A 197 -26.39 -25.83 5.99
N TRP A 198 -25.17 -26.15 6.41
CA TRP A 198 -24.00 -25.36 6.06
C TRP A 198 -23.74 -25.47 4.55
N VAL A 199 -23.86 -24.36 3.85
CA VAL A 199 -23.54 -24.26 2.44
C VAL A 199 -22.27 -23.43 2.31
N GLY A 200 -21.19 -24.05 1.85
CA GLY A 200 -19.90 -23.38 1.69
C GLY A 200 -18.69 -24.30 1.93
N LEU A 201 -17.51 -23.75 1.71
CA LEU A 201 -16.25 -24.50 1.78
C LEU A 201 -15.67 -24.64 3.22
N ARG A 202 -16.26 -23.96 4.21
CA ARG A 202 -15.75 -23.98 5.60
C ARG A 202 -16.30 -25.15 6.37
N SER A 203 -15.42 -25.84 7.10
CA SER A 203 -15.77 -26.88 8.03
C SER A 203 -16.44 -26.33 9.30
N PRO A 204 -17.21 -27.13 10.05
CA PRO A 204 -17.75 -26.74 11.36
C PRO A 204 -16.69 -26.29 12.35
N ALA A 205 -15.50 -26.91 12.32
CA ALA A 205 -14.37 -26.53 13.17
C ALA A 205 -13.87 -25.12 12.88
N GLU A 206 -13.71 -24.77 11.59
CA GLU A 206 -13.32 -23.42 11.17
C GLU A 206 -14.37 -22.36 11.56
N MET A 207 -15.65 -22.73 11.48
CA MET A 207 -16.74 -21.86 11.93
C MET A 207 -16.68 -21.62 13.43
N THR A 208 -16.45 -22.66 14.22
CA THR A 208 -16.28 -22.56 15.68
C THR A 208 -15.09 -21.68 16.04
N ALA A 209 -13.95 -21.91 15.40
CA ALA A 209 -12.75 -21.08 15.58
C ALA A 209 -13.03 -19.61 15.24
N ARG A 210 -13.77 -19.35 14.17
CA ARG A 210 -14.18 -17.97 13.80
C ARG A 210 -15.05 -17.30 14.84
N VAL A 211 -16.02 -18.05 15.42
CA VAL A 211 -16.88 -17.52 16.50
C VAL A 211 -16.06 -17.25 17.76
N ALA A 212 -15.07 -18.08 18.10
CA ALA A 212 -14.17 -17.84 19.23
C ALA A 212 -13.39 -16.53 19.08
N VAL A 213 -12.81 -16.28 17.90
CA VAL A 213 -12.10 -15.02 17.60
C VAL A 213 -13.04 -13.81 17.71
N LEU A 214 -14.28 -13.93 17.22
CA LEU A 214 -15.26 -12.84 17.33
C LEU A 214 -15.70 -12.58 18.78
N ARG A 215 -15.73 -13.62 19.63
CA ARG A 215 -16.02 -13.50 21.06
C ARG A 215 -14.88 -12.79 21.78
N GLU A 216 -13.64 -13.22 21.57
CA GLU A 216 -12.46 -12.58 22.12
C GLU A 216 -12.41 -11.08 21.79
N ASP A 217 -12.70 -10.73 20.52
CA ASP A 217 -12.77 -9.33 20.09
C ASP A 217 -13.89 -8.54 20.77
N ALA A 218 -15.06 -9.17 20.97
CA ALA A 218 -16.21 -8.53 21.62
C ALA A 218 -16.02 -8.31 23.13
N GLU A 219 -15.23 -9.16 23.80
CA GLU A 219 -14.91 -9.10 25.22
C GLU A 219 -13.70 -8.20 25.50
N ALA A 220 -12.89 -7.92 24.50
CA ALA A 220 -11.69 -7.12 24.65
C ALA A 220 -12.03 -5.65 24.97
N ALA A 221 -11.22 -5.06 25.86
CA ALA A 221 -11.32 -3.65 26.18
C ALA A 221 -11.21 -2.77 24.92
N PRO A 222 -11.94 -1.64 24.86
CA PRO A 222 -11.73 -0.66 23.80
C PRO A 222 -10.30 -0.12 23.82
N VAL A 223 -9.80 0.28 22.64
CA VAL A 223 -8.55 1.05 22.55
C VAL A 223 -8.72 2.37 23.31
N ALA A 224 -7.80 2.67 24.20
CA ALA A 224 -7.92 3.83 25.07
C ALA A 224 -7.95 5.15 24.27
N ALA A 225 -8.79 6.08 24.68
CA ALA A 225 -8.93 7.38 24.03
C ALA A 225 -7.60 8.14 23.93
N ALA A 226 -6.72 8.00 24.92
CA ALA A 226 -5.39 8.59 24.92
C ALA A 226 -4.48 8.01 23.81
N GLU A 227 -4.60 6.73 23.50
CA GLU A 227 -3.85 6.10 22.41
C GLU A 227 -4.38 6.54 21.04
N VAL A 228 -5.70 6.62 20.89
CA VAL A 228 -6.33 7.17 19.67
C VAL A 228 -5.89 8.60 19.43
N ALA A 229 -5.85 9.43 20.49
CA ALA A 229 -5.40 10.82 20.40
C ALA A 229 -3.92 10.92 20.02
N ARG A 230 -3.06 10.04 20.54
CA ARG A 230 -1.64 9.99 20.16
C ARG A 230 -1.45 9.61 18.69
N LEU A 231 -2.17 8.62 18.20
CA LEU A 231 -2.14 8.26 16.78
C LEU A 231 -2.65 9.40 15.90
N ALA A 232 -3.73 10.06 16.28
CA ALA A 232 -4.26 11.22 15.55
C ALA A 232 -3.25 12.38 15.52
N ALA A 233 -2.53 12.64 16.62
CA ALA A 233 -1.48 13.64 16.68
C ALA A 233 -0.31 13.27 15.76
N LEU A 234 0.11 12.00 15.71
CA LEU A 234 1.15 11.52 14.80
C LEU A 234 0.76 11.75 13.33
N PHE A 235 -0.46 11.44 12.94
CA PHE A 235 -0.97 11.73 11.60
C PHE A 235 -1.01 13.22 11.24
N ALA A 236 -1.14 14.08 12.23
CA ALA A 236 -1.24 15.52 12.06
C ALA A 236 0.12 16.23 11.98
N VAL A 237 1.23 15.54 12.27
CA VAL A 237 2.58 16.14 12.24
C VAL A 237 2.85 16.75 10.87
N ARG A 238 3.17 18.05 10.87
CA ARG A 238 3.57 18.83 9.70
C ARG A 238 4.61 19.84 10.17
N ALA A 239 5.86 19.46 10.08
CA ALA A 239 6.98 20.29 10.53
C ALA A 239 8.19 20.14 9.58
N PRO A 240 9.17 21.05 9.59
CA PRO A 240 10.48 20.80 8.99
C PRO A 240 11.07 19.50 9.54
N ALA A 241 11.71 18.68 8.69
CA ALA A 241 12.14 17.33 9.02
C ALA A 241 12.93 17.23 10.35
N PRO A 242 13.90 18.12 10.69
CA PRO A 242 14.61 18.04 11.96
C PRO A 242 13.71 18.24 13.20
N GLN A 243 12.61 18.98 13.06
CA GLN A 243 11.65 19.23 14.16
C GLN A 243 10.58 18.14 14.26
N ALA A 244 10.30 17.45 13.15
CA ALA A 244 9.35 16.35 13.14
C ALA A 244 9.93 15.07 13.76
N LEU A 245 11.27 14.95 13.80
CA LEU A 245 11.99 13.80 14.36
C LEU A 245 12.38 13.99 15.83
N ALA A 246 12.22 15.19 16.37
CA ALA A 246 12.46 15.51 17.77
C ALA A 246 11.23 15.26 18.63
#